data_1cac338729f39671535b825154197a17
#
_entry.id   1cac338729f39671535b825154197a17
#
_cell.length_a   1.000
_cell.length_b   1.000
_cell.length_c   1.000
_cell.angle_alpha   90.00
_cell.angle_beta   90.00
_cell.angle_gamma   90.00
#
_symmetry.space_group_name_H-M   'P 1'
#
loop_
_entity.id
_entity.type
_entity.pdbx_description
1 polymer ?
#
loop_
_entity_poly.entity_id
_entity_poly.type
_entity_poly.pdbx_seq_one_letter_code
_entity_poly.pdbx_strand_id
1 'polypeptide(L)'
;MLLGEYRQHLSKNERTMIDQIIDYNKQFVAEKRYERYLTDKYPDKKLAVLSCMDTRLTELLPAALGLKNGDAKIIKNAGGLVISPFDSAMRSLIVAIYELGVEEIMVVAHSHCGACHMSYAHFHEEMKARGVSEETLETIRHCGIDLDGWLEGFKDTPESVRKTVNTIKTHPLVPKDVVVRGFIIESETGELEEVAF
;
A
#
# COMPACT_ATOMS: atom_id res chain seq x y z
N MET A 1 25.48 27.18 6.36
CA MET A 1 24.41 26.94 7.35
C MET A 1 23.69 25.67 6.95
N LEU A 2 23.81 24.61 7.73
CA LEU A 2 23.21 23.31 7.42
C LEU A 2 21.69 23.39 7.60
N LEU A 3 20.91 22.73 6.76
CA LEU A 3 19.44 22.67 6.81
C LEU A 3 18.86 22.38 8.22
N GLY A 4 19.65 21.73 9.08
CA GLY A 4 19.29 21.44 10.47
C GLY A 4 19.28 22.67 11.40
N GLU A 5 20.12 23.65 11.17
CA GLU A 5 20.16 24.87 11.98
C GLU A 5 19.03 25.83 11.64
N TYR A 6 18.62 25.90 10.35
CA TYR A 6 17.47 26.70 9.91
C TYR A 6 16.15 26.24 10.57
N ARG A 7 15.96 24.94 10.75
CA ARG A 7 14.73 24.37 11.33
C ARG A 7 14.56 24.61 12.83
N GLN A 8 15.66 24.82 13.58
CA GLN A 8 15.62 25.07 15.03
C GLN A 8 15.11 26.48 15.38
N HIS A 9 15.10 27.42 14.44
CA HIS A 9 14.67 28.81 14.65
C HIS A 9 13.21 29.09 14.22
N LEU A 10 12.51 28.07 13.66
CA LEU A 10 11.09 28.23 13.32
C LEU A 10 10.23 28.29 14.60
N SER A 11 9.32 29.24 14.66
CA SER A 11 8.31 29.32 15.72
C SER A 11 7.41 28.06 15.72
N LYS A 12 6.75 27.76 16.84
CA LYS A 12 5.84 26.58 16.91
C LYS A 12 4.77 26.56 15.80
N ASN A 13 4.36 27.72 15.31
CA ASN A 13 3.35 27.88 14.25
C ASN A 13 3.91 27.68 12.83
N GLU A 14 5.23 27.69 12.65
CA GLU A 14 5.90 27.49 11.35
C GLU A 14 6.40 26.07 11.15
N ARG A 15 6.36 25.23 12.20
CA ARG A 15 6.82 23.84 12.16
C ARG A 15 5.75 22.93 11.56
N THR A 16 6.14 22.20 10.53
CA THR A 16 5.29 21.20 9.89
C THR A 16 5.17 19.94 10.75
N MET A 17 4.18 19.09 10.45
CA MET A 17 4.08 17.74 11.06
C MET A 17 5.34 16.91 10.78
N ILE A 18 5.95 17.07 9.61
CA ILE A 18 7.20 16.40 9.24
C ILE A 18 8.33 16.79 10.20
N ASP A 19 8.42 18.08 10.58
CA ASP A 19 9.46 18.53 11.52
C ASP A 19 9.27 17.90 12.91
N GLN A 20 8.04 17.74 13.37
CA GLN A 20 7.72 17.05 14.63
C GLN A 20 8.12 15.57 14.58
N ILE A 21 7.85 14.88 13.47
CA ILE A 21 8.23 13.48 13.25
C ILE A 21 9.76 13.33 13.25
N ILE A 22 10.50 14.23 12.62
CA ILE A 22 11.96 14.23 12.62
C ILE A 22 12.51 14.36 14.04
N ASP A 23 11.95 15.23 14.86
CA ASP A 23 12.43 15.40 16.23
C ASP A 23 12.10 14.19 17.12
N TYR A 24 10.91 13.61 16.96
CA TYR A 24 10.56 12.33 17.61
C TYR A 24 11.53 11.22 17.21
N ASN A 25 11.89 11.13 15.92
CA ASN A 25 12.83 10.12 15.42
C ASN A 25 14.22 10.26 16.07
N LYS A 26 14.74 11.47 16.25
CA LYS A 26 16.01 11.71 16.96
C LYS A 26 15.98 11.14 18.38
N GLN A 27 14.88 11.35 19.13
CA GLN A 27 14.71 10.80 20.47
C GLN A 27 14.61 9.26 20.43
N PHE A 28 13.82 8.70 19.50
CA PHE A 28 13.67 7.27 19.30
C PHE A 28 15.03 6.57 19.10
N VAL A 29 15.92 7.19 18.29
CA VAL A 29 17.27 6.67 18.04
C VAL A 29 18.16 6.85 19.28
N ALA A 30 18.15 8.03 19.92
CA ALA A 30 18.97 8.31 21.10
C ALA A 30 18.65 7.36 22.28
N GLU A 31 17.37 7.01 22.43
CA GLU A 31 16.88 6.07 23.45
C GLU A 31 16.96 4.60 23.03
N LYS A 32 17.52 4.31 21.85
CA LYS A 32 17.66 2.96 21.27
C LYS A 32 16.34 2.17 21.20
N ARG A 33 15.21 2.85 21.08
CA ARG A 33 13.89 2.20 21.00
C ARG A 33 13.72 1.29 19.79
N TYR A 34 14.64 1.36 18.81
CA TYR A 34 14.67 0.51 17.62
C TYR A 34 15.10 -0.94 17.92
N GLU A 35 15.78 -1.21 19.05
CA GLU A 35 16.38 -2.53 19.33
C GLU A 35 15.34 -3.67 19.27
N ARG A 36 14.11 -3.42 19.70
CA ARG A 36 13.02 -4.42 19.65
C ARG A 36 12.50 -4.73 18.23
N TYR A 37 12.94 -3.96 17.23
CA TYR A 37 12.51 -4.13 15.83
C TYR A 37 13.63 -4.71 14.94
N LEU A 38 14.77 -5.07 15.52
CA LEU A 38 15.87 -5.63 14.75
C LEU A 38 15.47 -6.97 14.15
N THR A 39 15.67 -7.09 12.85
CA THR A 39 15.46 -8.30 12.05
C THR A 39 16.28 -8.17 10.77
N ASP A 40 16.34 -9.20 9.96
CA ASP A 40 16.99 -9.13 8.65
C ASP A 40 15.99 -8.78 7.52
N LYS A 41 16.43 -8.83 6.27
CA LYS A 41 15.62 -8.48 5.12
C LYS A 41 14.68 -9.60 4.63
N TYR A 42 14.88 -10.83 5.09
CA TYR A 42 14.08 -11.97 4.63
C TYR A 42 12.84 -12.16 5.52
N PRO A 43 11.68 -12.45 4.95
CA PRO A 43 10.49 -12.69 5.76
C PRO A 43 10.54 -14.08 6.39
N ASP A 44 10.50 -14.17 7.71
CA ASP A 44 10.58 -15.44 8.46
C ASP A 44 9.51 -16.46 8.03
N LYS A 45 8.33 -15.96 7.64
CA LYS A 45 7.20 -16.79 7.19
C LYS A 45 7.15 -16.99 5.67
N LYS A 46 8.15 -16.50 4.91
CA LYS A 46 8.15 -16.53 3.44
C LYS A 46 6.85 -16.00 2.80
N LEU A 47 6.22 -15.05 3.48
CA LEU A 47 4.91 -14.51 3.17
C LEU A 47 5.02 -13.08 2.64
N ALA A 48 4.23 -12.75 1.61
CA ALA A 48 3.88 -11.38 1.25
C ALA A 48 2.39 -11.13 1.42
N VAL A 49 2.04 -9.95 1.93
CA VAL A 49 0.66 -9.48 2.09
C VAL A 49 0.49 -8.21 1.28
N LEU A 50 -0.38 -8.24 0.25
CA LEU A 50 -0.83 -7.06 -0.48
C LEU A 50 -2.14 -6.59 0.14
N SER A 51 -2.19 -5.35 0.62
CA SER A 51 -3.39 -4.80 1.26
C SER A 51 -3.57 -3.31 1.00
N CYS A 52 -4.73 -2.78 1.41
CA CYS A 52 -5.05 -1.36 1.30
C CYS A 52 -4.16 -0.50 2.22
N MET A 53 -3.88 0.73 1.75
CA MET A 53 -3.17 1.74 2.53
C MET A 53 -4.05 2.41 3.60
N ASP A 54 -5.28 1.97 3.81
CA ASP A 54 -6.19 2.48 4.83
C ASP A 54 -5.51 2.54 6.20
N THR A 55 -5.65 3.67 6.89
CA THR A 55 -4.98 3.92 8.18
C THR A 55 -5.44 2.98 9.28
N ARG A 56 -6.69 2.50 9.23
CA ARG A 56 -7.25 1.53 10.19
C ARG A 56 -6.49 0.19 10.15
N LEU A 57 -5.89 -0.15 9.00
CA LEU A 57 -5.16 -1.40 8.80
C LEU A 57 -3.66 -1.31 9.14
N THR A 58 -3.17 -0.17 9.60
CA THR A 58 -1.74 0.01 9.85
C THR A 58 -1.22 -0.92 10.95
N GLU A 59 -1.97 -1.03 12.05
CA GLU A 59 -1.66 -1.93 13.16
C GLU A 59 -2.61 -3.14 13.22
N LEU A 60 -3.89 -2.95 12.89
CA LEU A 60 -4.89 -4.01 12.95
C LEU A 60 -4.55 -5.20 12.05
N LEU A 61 -4.14 -4.95 10.80
CA LEU A 61 -3.86 -6.04 9.86
C LEU A 61 -2.75 -6.98 10.35
N PRO A 62 -1.53 -6.52 10.67
CA PRO A 62 -0.51 -7.43 11.17
C PRO A 62 -0.91 -8.08 12.51
N ALA A 63 -1.59 -7.36 13.40
CA ALA A 63 -2.04 -7.91 14.67
C ALA A 63 -3.07 -9.03 14.49
N ALA A 64 -4.09 -8.83 13.64
CA ALA A 64 -5.11 -9.82 13.34
C ALA A 64 -4.55 -11.08 12.64
N LEU A 65 -3.49 -10.92 11.84
CA LEU A 65 -2.79 -12.03 11.19
C LEU A 65 -1.71 -12.68 12.09
N GLY A 66 -1.52 -12.22 13.31
CA GLY A 66 -0.47 -12.71 14.20
C GLY A 66 0.94 -12.45 13.69
N LEU A 67 1.13 -11.38 12.91
CA LEU A 67 2.42 -11.01 12.32
C LEU A 67 3.14 -9.96 13.18
N LYS A 68 4.43 -10.13 13.33
CA LYS A 68 5.35 -9.17 13.94
C LYS A 68 6.40 -8.70 12.93
N ASN A 69 7.22 -7.74 13.33
CA ASN A 69 8.30 -7.23 12.49
C ASN A 69 9.26 -8.37 12.08
N GLY A 70 9.51 -8.50 10.77
CA GLY A 70 10.32 -9.57 10.18
C GLY A 70 9.54 -10.75 9.62
N ASP A 71 8.29 -10.97 10.03
CA ASP A 71 7.53 -12.17 9.63
C ASP A 71 7.12 -12.17 8.15
N ALA A 72 6.73 -11.03 7.58
CA ALA A 72 6.19 -10.95 6.22
C ALA A 72 6.57 -9.65 5.50
N LYS A 73 6.46 -9.64 4.17
CA LYS A 73 6.51 -8.43 3.35
C LYS A 73 5.11 -7.82 3.25
N ILE A 74 4.94 -6.60 3.76
CA ILE A 74 3.67 -5.88 3.67
C ILE A 74 3.75 -4.86 2.52
N ILE A 75 2.91 -5.03 1.51
CA ILE A 75 2.79 -4.14 0.36
C ILE A 75 1.44 -3.43 0.49
N LYS A 76 1.44 -2.11 0.44
CA LYS A 76 0.22 -1.30 0.58
C LYS A 76 0.06 -0.32 -0.57
N ASN A 77 -1.15 -0.26 -1.12
CA ASN A 77 -1.55 0.74 -2.11
C ASN A 77 -3.03 1.10 -1.96
N ALA A 78 -3.53 2.04 -2.77
CA ALA A 78 -4.95 2.37 -2.79
C ALA A 78 -5.77 1.16 -3.25
N GLY A 79 -6.63 0.65 -2.36
CA GLY A 79 -7.49 -0.50 -2.60
C GLY A 79 -6.86 -1.88 -2.36
N GLY A 80 -5.54 -2.01 -2.19
CA GLY A 80 -4.88 -3.32 -2.05
C GLY A 80 -4.93 -4.15 -3.33
N LEU A 81 -4.73 -3.51 -4.49
CA LEU A 81 -4.99 -4.07 -5.83
C LEU A 81 -3.71 -4.21 -6.65
N VAL A 82 -3.74 -5.14 -7.62
CA VAL A 82 -2.90 -5.11 -8.82
C VAL A 82 -3.76 -4.54 -9.95
N ILE A 83 -3.47 -3.30 -10.36
CA ILE A 83 -4.25 -2.59 -11.38
C ILE A 83 -3.86 -3.07 -12.79
N SER A 84 -2.58 -3.31 -12.99
CA SER A 84 -2.06 -3.84 -14.25
C SER A 84 -0.94 -4.87 -14.01
N PRO A 85 -0.68 -5.76 -14.98
CA PRO A 85 0.36 -6.80 -14.84
C PRO A 85 1.78 -6.25 -14.58
N PHE A 86 2.03 -4.99 -14.89
CA PHE A 86 3.35 -4.36 -14.72
C PHE A 86 3.29 -3.09 -13.85
N ASP A 87 2.38 -3.03 -12.90
CA ASP A 87 2.31 -1.97 -11.91
C ASP A 87 3.33 -2.13 -10.77
N SER A 88 3.37 -1.14 -9.88
CA SER A 88 4.29 -1.12 -8.73
C SER A 88 4.02 -2.24 -7.72
N ALA A 89 2.75 -2.64 -7.52
CA ALA A 89 2.40 -3.74 -6.63
C ALA A 89 2.92 -5.05 -7.18
N MET A 90 2.67 -5.32 -8.47
CA MET A 90 3.17 -6.52 -9.13
C MET A 90 4.71 -6.59 -9.13
N ARG A 91 5.39 -5.48 -9.42
CA ARG A 91 6.86 -5.40 -9.32
C ARG A 91 7.34 -5.77 -7.91
N SER A 92 6.66 -5.27 -6.86
CA SER A 92 7.03 -5.56 -5.47
C SER A 92 6.86 -7.04 -5.12
N LEU A 93 5.80 -7.68 -5.62
CA LEU A 93 5.56 -9.12 -5.46
C LEU A 93 6.63 -9.95 -6.18
N ILE A 94 7.02 -9.59 -7.40
CA ILE A 94 8.10 -10.25 -8.14
C ILE A 94 9.43 -10.16 -7.37
N VAL A 95 9.77 -8.99 -6.85
CA VAL A 95 10.97 -8.83 -6.01
C VAL A 95 10.86 -9.68 -4.73
N ALA A 96 9.70 -9.73 -4.10
CA ALA A 96 9.48 -10.54 -2.90
C ALA A 96 9.69 -12.04 -3.17
N ILE A 97 9.23 -12.54 -4.31
CA ILE A 97 9.43 -13.94 -4.71
C ILE A 97 10.92 -14.23 -4.98
N TYR A 98 11.54 -13.50 -5.90
CA TYR A 98 12.85 -13.88 -6.42
C TYR A 98 14.03 -13.45 -5.54
N GLU A 99 13.95 -12.29 -4.89
CA GLU A 99 15.04 -11.74 -4.08
C GLU A 99 14.89 -12.04 -2.58
N LEU A 100 13.65 -12.25 -2.11
CA LEU A 100 13.36 -12.34 -0.68
C LEU A 100 12.78 -13.70 -0.27
N GLY A 101 12.64 -14.63 -1.22
CA GLY A 101 12.24 -16.01 -0.96
C GLY A 101 10.79 -16.18 -0.51
N VAL A 102 9.89 -15.30 -0.95
CA VAL A 102 8.46 -15.44 -0.68
C VAL A 102 7.87 -16.61 -1.47
N GLU A 103 7.15 -17.48 -0.78
CA GLU A 103 6.48 -18.67 -1.33
C GLU A 103 4.95 -18.54 -1.29
N GLU A 104 4.41 -17.64 -0.43
CA GLU A 104 2.98 -17.45 -0.27
C GLU A 104 2.60 -15.95 -0.36
N ILE A 105 1.47 -15.67 -1.01
CA ILE A 105 0.94 -14.31 -1.18
C ILE A 105 -0.51 -14.29 -0.68
N MET A 106 -0.79 -13.38 0.26
CA MET A 106 -2.14 -13.01 0.65
C MET A 106 -2.53 -11.68 -0.01
N VAL A 107 -3.67 -11.65 -0.70
CA VAL A 107 -4.33 -10.42 -1.13
C VAL A 107 -5.44 -10.13 -0.12
N VAL A 108 -5.31 -9.05 0.66
CA VAL A 108 -6.24 -8.74 1.75
C VAL A 108 -6.90 -7.39 1.51
N ALA A 109 -8.12 -7.42 0.98
CA ALA A 109 -9.01 -6.26 0.93
C ALA A 109 -9.67 -6.03 2.31
N HIS A 110 -10.49 -4.99 2.45
CA HIS A 110 -11.18 -4.73 3.71
C HIS A 110 -12.59 -4.18 3.51
N SER A 111 -13.42 -4.30 4.54
CA SER A 111 -14.75 -3.69 4.58
C SER A 111 -14.66 -2.15 4.54
N HIS A 112 -15.68 -1.52 3.97
CA HIS A 112 -15.78 -0.04 3.89
C HIS A 112 -14.53 0.64 3.29
N CYS A 113 -13.99 0.06 2.22
CA CYS A 113 -12.84 0.62 1.52
C CYS A 113 -13.24 1.87 0.73
N GLY A 114 -12.52 2.98 0.95
CA GLY A 114 -12.73 4.21 0.19
C GLY A 114 -12.56 4.06 -1.32
N ALA A 115 -11.76 3.08 -1.76
CA ALA A 115 -11.56 2.80 -3.18
C ALA A 115 -12.84 2.32 -3.90
N CYS A 116 -13.86 1.83 -3.18
CA CYS A 116 -15.18 1.50 -3.76
C CYS A 116 -15.92 2.70 -4.34
N HIS A 117 -15.56 3.91 -3.92
CA HIS A 117 -16.23 5.14 -4.31
C HIS A 117 -15.33 6.06 -5.16
N MET A 118 -14.15 5.61 -5.52
CA MET A 118 -13.24 6.36 -6.38
C MET A 118 -13.80 6.44 -7.80
N SER A 119 -13.78 7.65 -8.38
CA SER A 119 -14.07 7.87 -9.79
C SER A 119 -13.21 9.02 -10.32
N TYR A 120 -12.85 8.93 -11.59
CA TYR A 120 -12.10 10.01 -12.24
C TYR A 120 -12.84 11.36 -12.13
N ALA A 121 -14.15 11.36 -12.28
CA ALA A 121 -14.95 12.60 -12.22
C ALA A 121 -14.76 13.34 -10.89
N HIS A 122 -14.73 12.62 -9.76
CA HIS A 122 -14.46 13.22 -8.45
C HIS A 122 -13.03 13.76 -8.37
N PHE A 123 -12.03 12.98 -8.77
CA PHE A 123 -10.63 13.42 -8.78
C PHE A 123 -10.40 14.62 -9.70
N HIS A 124 -11.06 14.67 -10.84
CA HIS A 124 -10.97 15.79 -11.78
C HIS A 124 -11.36 17.12 -11.12
N GLU A 125 -12.51 17.15 -10.43
CA GLU A 125 -12.96 18.35 -9.72
C GLU A 125 -11.99 18.75 -8.59
N GLU A 126 -11.52 17.79 -7.81
CA GLU A 126 -10.54 18.04 -6.73
C GLU A 126 -9.19 18.54 -7.27
N MET A 127 -8.69 17.97 -8.37
CA MET A 127 -7.46 18.43 -9.03
C MET A 127 -7.60 19.86 -9.53
N LYS A 128 -8.72 20.21 -10.16
CA LYS A 128 -9.02 21.58 -10.62
C LYS A 128 -9.10 22.56 -9.46
N ALA A 129 -9.78 22.20 -8.38
CA ALA A 129 -9.88 23.02 -7.17
C ALA A 129 -8.52 23.31 -6.55
N ARG A 130 -7.52 22.44 -6.77
CA ARG A 130 -6.13 22.60 -6.33
C ARG A 130 -5.18 23.19 -7.37
N GLY A 131 -5.71 23.68 -8.50
CA GLY A 131 -4.95 24.42 -9.52
C GLY A 131 -4.34 23.58 -10.63
N VAL A 132 -4.70 22.30 -10.79
CA VAL A 132 -4.32 21.53 -11.96
C VAL A 132 -5.15 21.99 -13.16
N SER A 133 -4.48 22.41 -14.24
CA SER A 133 -5.17 22.91 -15.43
C SER A 133 -5.68 21.79 -16.33
N GLU A 134 -6.75 22.05 -17.10
CA GLU A 134 -7.24 21.13 -18.12
C GLU A 134 -6.15 20.81 -19.16
N GLU A 135 -5.36 21.78 -19.56
CA GLU A 135 -4.23 21.58 -20.48
C GLU A 135 -3.25 20.52 -19.96
N THR A 136 -2.99 20.51 -18.65
CA THR A 136 -2.14 19.48 -18.02
C THR A 136 -2.78 18.11 -18.15
N LEU A 137 -4.06 17.98 -17.84
CA LEU A 137 -4.80 16.70 -17.89
C LEU A 137 -4.88 16.17 -19.33
N GLU A 138 -5.13 17.06 -20.31
CA GLU A 138 -5.14 16.69 -21.71
C GLU A 138 -3.76 16.29 -22.21
N THR A 139 -2.71 16.97 -21.79
CA THR A 139 -1.33 16.60 -22.12
C THR A 139 -1.01 15.19 -21.64
N ILE A 140 -1.41 14.83 -20.41
CA ILE A 140 -1.22 13.48 -19.85
C ILE A 140 -1.96 12.44 -20.71
N ARG A 141 -3.21 12.70 -21.10
CA ARG A 141 -3.97 11.81 -22.00
C ARG A 141 -3.30 11.65 -23.37
N HIS A 142 -2.81 12.75 -23.94
CA HIS A 142 -2.06 12.69 -25.20
C HIS A 142 -0.75 11.88 -25.11
N CYS A 143 -0.17 11.75 -23.91
CA CYS A 143 0.95 10.84 -23.66
C CYS A 143 0.53 9.37 -23.55
N GLY A 144 -0.75 9.05 -23.77
CA GLY A 144 -1.26 7.68 -23.75
C GLY A 144 -1.65 7.16 -22.36
N ILE A 145 -1.77 8.02 -21.36
CA ILE A 145 -2.22 7.65 -20.02
C ILE A 145 -3.75 7.70 -19.95
N ASP A 146 -4.37 6.57 -19.69
CA ASP A 146 -5.79 6.47 -19.37
C ASP A 146 -6.06 6.91 -17.94
N LEU A 147 -6.25 8.22 -17.74
CA LEU A 147 -6.52 8.79 -16.41
C LEU A 147 -7.83 8.28 -15.81
N ASP A 148 -8.84 8.06 -16.65
CA ASP A 148 -10.15 7.58 -16.22
C ASP A 148 -10.04 6.18 -15.63
N GLY A 149 -9.49 5.24 -16.38
CA GLY A 149 -9.27 3.87 -15.89
C GLY A 149 -8.24 3.78 -14.75
N TRP A 150 -7.23 4.66 -14.75
CA TRP A 150 -6.19 4.64 -13.70
C TRP A 150 -6.70 5.11 -12.33
N LEU A 151 -7.64 6.06 -12.30
CA LEU A 151 -8.25 6.61 -11.07
C LEU A 151 -9.60 6.00 -10.73
N GLU A 152 -10.13 5.09 -11.56
CA GLU A 152 -11.37 4.39 -11.26
C GLU A 152 -11.17 3.39 -10.14
N GLY A 153 -12.12 3.35 -9.21
CA GLY A 153 -12.16 2.36 -8.14
C GLY A 153 -12.83 1.04 -8.57
N PHE A 154 -13.24 0.27 -7.60
CA PHE A 154 -13.99 -0.97 -7.83
C PHE A 154 -15.38 -0.88 -7.19
N LYS A 155 -16.36 -1.65 -7.71
CA LYS A 155 -17.74 -1.65 -7.20
C LYS A 155 -18.01 -2.80 -6.24
N ASP A 156 -17.27 -3.88 -6.35
CA ASP A 156 -17.47 -5.12 -5.61
C ASP A 156 -16.13 -5.59 -5.03
N THR A 157 -16.05 -5.65 -3.70
CA THR A 157 -14.80 -6.01 -3.01
C THR A 157 -14.38 -7.45 -3.27
N PRO A 158 -15.24 -8.47 -3.13
CA PRO A 158 -14.91 -9.85 -3.50
C PRO A 158 -14.40 -9.98 -4.94
N GLU A 159 -15.04 -9.33 -5.89
CA GLU A 159 -14.64 -9.38 -7.30
C GLU A 159 -13.27 -8.72 -7.53
N SER A 160 -12.99 -7.61 -6.85
CA SER A 160 -11.69 -6.94 -6.93
C SER A 160 -10.56 -7.83 -6.41
N VAL A 161 -10.82 -8.58 -5.33
CA VAL A 161 -9.88 -9.59 -4.79
C VAL A 161 -9.66 -10.70 -5.79
N ARG A 162 -10.73 -11.29 -6.37
CA ARG A 162 -10.62 -12.34 -7.39
C ARG A 162 -9.79 -11.89 -8.58
N LYS A 163 -10.08 -10.70 -9.11
CA LYS A 163 -9.33 -10.11 -10.23
C LYS A 163 -7.84 -9.96 -9.90
N THR A 164 -7.52 -9.42 -8.72
CA THR A 164 -6.14 -9.22 -8.27
C THR A 164 -5.40 -10.57 -8.12
N VAL A 165 -6.01 -11.53 -7.43
CA VAL A 165 -5.44 -12.89 -7.28
C VAL A 165 -5.23 -13.56 -8.63
N ASN A 166 -6.22 -13.47 -9.53
CA ASN A 166 -6.09 -14.03 -10.86
C ASN A 166 -4.96 -13.37 -11.67
N THR A 167 -4.84 -12.05 -11.61
CA THR A 167 -3.75 -11.32 -12.28
C THR A 167 -2.39 -11.79 -11.77
N ILE A 168 -2.23 -12.01 -10.46
CA ILE A 168 -0.98 -12.53 -9.88
C ILE A 168 -0.73 -13.96 -10.33
N LYS A 169 -1.72 -14.87 -10.18
CA LYS A 169 -1.59 -16.30 -10.55
C LYS A 169 -1.28 -16.54 -12.02
N THR A 170 -1.81 -15.70 -12.91
CA THR A 170 -1.63 -15.83 -14.35
C THR A 170 -0.46 -15.05 -14.89
N HIS A 171 0.21 -14.25 -14.06
CA HIS A 171 1.35 -13.44 -14.48
C HIS A 171 2.51 -14.33 -14.94
N PRO A 172 3.11 -14.08 -16.13
CA PRO A 172 4.12 -14.99 -16.70
C PRO A 172 5.42 -15.09 -15.87
N LEU A 173 5.68 -14.14 -14.99
CA LEU A 173 6.84 -14.14 -14.11
C LEU A 173 6.55 -14.69 -12.70
N VAL A 174 5.34 -15.14 -12.41
CA VAL A 174 5.02 -15.78 -11.11
C VAL A 174 5.16 -17.29 -11.25
N PRO A 175 6.03 -17.95 -10.47
CA PRO A 175 6.19 -19.40 -10.46
C PRO A 175 4.87 -20.10 -10.09
N LYS A 176 4.62 -21.29 -10.64
CA LYS A 176 3.37 -22.04 -10.44
C LYS A 176 3.22 -22.63 -9.04
N ASP A 177 4.31 -22.77 -8.31
CA ASP A 177 4.37 -23.25 -6.94
C ASP A 177 4.13 -22.16 -5.89
N VAL A 178 4.10 -20.88 -6.28
CA VAL A 178 3.73 -19.79 -5.38
C VAL A 178 2.23 -19.85 -5.09
N VAL A 179 1.90 -19.97 -3.81
CA VAL A 179 0.50 -19.99 -3.35
C VAL A 179 -0.04 -18.58 -3.28
N VAL A 180 -1.18 -18.32 -3.93
CA VAL A 180 -1.85 -17.00 -3.89
C VAL A 180 -3.29 -17.16 -3.46
N ARG A 181 -3.68 -16.51 -2.36
CA ARG A 181 -5.05 -16.55 -1.82
C ARG A 181 -5.59 -15.16 -1.55
N GLY A 182 -6.91 -15.00 -1.62
CA GLY A 182 -7.62 -13.73 -1.44
C GLY A 182 -8.49 -13.72 -0.21
N PHE A 183 -8.50 -12.59 0.50
CA PHE A 183 -9.22 -12.42 1.75
C PHE A 183 -9.86 -11.03 1.84
N ILE A 184 -10.86 -10.90 2.70
CA ILE A 184 -11.43 -9.63 3.15
C ILE A 184 -11.31 -9.59 4.67
N ILE A 185 -10.72 -8.51 5.19
CA ILE A 185 -10.66 -8.26 6.63
C ILE A 185 -11.72 -7.23 7.03
N GLU A 186 -12.44 -7.51 8.11
CA GLU A 186 -13.31 -6.51 8.73
C GLU A 186 -12.46 -5.42 9.40
N SER A 187 -12.67 -4.16 8.99
CA SER A 187 -11.80 -3.04 9.38
C SER A 187 -11.96 -2.59 10.83
N GLU A 188 -12.95 -3.11 11.57
CA GLU A 188 -13.19 -2.80 12.98
C GLU A 188 -12.76 -3.94 13.90
N THR A 189 -13.03 -5.18 13.50
CA THR A 189 -12.81 -6.38 14.36
C THR A 189 -11.55 -7.15 14.01
N GLY A 190 -11.05 -7.02 12.78
CA GLY A 190 -9.96 -7.84 12.25
C GLY A 190 -10.39 -9.26 11.83
N GLU A 191 -11.70 -9.56 11.79
CA GLU A 191 -12.19 -10.85 11.28
C GLU A 191 -11.79 -11.03 9.81
N LEU A 192 -11.23 -12.19 9.50
CA LEU A 192 -10.69 -12.51 8.18
C LEU A 192 -11.54 -13.56 7.49
N GLU A 193 -12.09 -13.24 6.34
CA GLU A 193 -12.86 -14.15 5.51
C GLU A 193 -12.11 -14.45 4.20
N GLU A 194 -12.02 -15.72 3.81
CA GLU A 194 -11.43 -16.11 2.54
C GLU A 194 -12.46 -15.95 1.41
N VAL A 195 -12.02 -15.32 0.31
CA VAL A 195 -12.85 -15.17 -0.89
C VAL A 195 -12.82 -16.45 -1.70
N ALA A 196 -13.97 -17.03 -1.96
CA ALA A 196 -14.13 -18.18 -2.84
C ALA A 196 -13.86 -17.83 -4.33
N PHE A 197 -13.30 -18.79 -5.08
CA PHE A 197 -12.93 -18.69 -6.50
C PHE A 197 -13.69 -19.68 -7.33
#